data_d0be1443b3510604fa66c0edacc822b3
#
_entry.id   d0be1443b3510604fa66c0edacc822b3
#
_cell.length_a   1.000
_cell.length_b   1.000
_cell.length_c   1.000
_cell.angle_alpha   90.00
_cell.angle_beta   90.00
_cell.angle_gamma   90.00
#
_symmetry.space_group_name_H-M   'P 1'
#
loop_
_entity.id
_entity.type
_entity.pdbx_description
1 polymer ?
#
loop_
_entity_poly.entity_id
_entity_poly.type
_entity_poly.pdbx_seq_one_letter_code
_entity_poly.pdbx_strand_id
1 'polypeptide(L)'
;MEPECETDEGPVFFSFDSDQGNGFLSPAFLSSFQHENTEYNCSERFFQAKKALWFEDDSGLYEAIVSATYPQEQRAIGKHIEASNPFWSRSWAMTVAYSVINLATCLKFIASEHAPMLAQKLMATGHRELVMADPDDVFLGIGLDRVSAATHVGPWPGRNLLGEVLMEVRLSLRVEASLQEERKVFSMARFHVICPAVSSSQVEVAEETE
;
A
#
# COMPACT_ATOMS: atom_id res chain seq x y z
N MET A 1 -19.83 -8.36 -27.95
CA MET A 1 -18.41 -7.98 -27.86
C MET A 1 -17.92 -8.69 -26.63
N GLU A 2 -17.25 -9.83 -26.84
CA GLU A 2 -16.70 -10.61 -25.73
C GLU A 2 -15.59 -9.77 -25.06
N PRO A 3 -15.46 -9.79 -23.73
CA PRO A 3 -14.35 -9.13 -23.07
C PRO A 3 -13.06 -9.79 -23.57
N GLU A 4 -12.16 -9.00 -24.14
CA GLU A 4 -10.80 -9.43 -24.43
C GLU A 4 -10.21 -10.04 -23.16
N CYS A 5 -9.82 -11.30 -23.24
CA CYS A 5 -9.08 -12.01 -22.21
C CYS A 5 -7.81 -11.19 -21.92
N GLU A 6 -7.77 -10.51 -20.78
CA GLU A 6 -6.56 -9.90 -20.29
C GLU A 6 -5.48 -10.98 -20.32
N THR A 7 -4.41 -10.73 -21.05
CA THR A 7 -3.23 -11.61 -21.07
C THR A 7 -2.81 -11.81 -19.63
N ASP A 8 -2.74 -13.07 -19.20
CA ASP A 8 -2.30 -13.50 -17.88
C ASP A 8 -0.81 -13.10 -17.67
N GLU A 9 -0.60 -11.83 -17.40
CA GLU A 9 0.67 -11.34 -16.93
C GLU A 9 0.84 -11.85 -15.50
N GLY A 10 1.74 -12.80 -15.28
CA GLY A 10 2.02 -13.40 -13.99
C GLY A 10 2.19 -12.42 -12.81
N PRO A 11 2.52 -12.88 -11.61
CA PRO A 11 2.59 -12.06 -10.40
C PRO A 11 3.50 -10.84 -10.53
N VAL A 12 3.17 -9.77 -9.82
CA VAL A 12 4.05 -8.60 -9.63
C VAL A 12 4.90 -8.85 -8.40
N PHE A 13 6.15 -9.19 -8.61
CA PHE A 13 7.10 -9.35 -7.52
C PHE A 13 7.70 -8.02 -7.08
N PHE A 14 7.83 -7.84 -5.77
CA PHE A 14 8.55 -6.74 -5.14
C PHE A 14 9.32 -7.25 -3.92
N SER A 15 10.30 -6.51 -3.44
CA SER A 15 11.11 -6.85 -2.27
C SER A 15 11.15 -5.71 -1.27
N PHE A 16 11.69 -5.97 -0.08
CA PHE A 16 11.90 -4.93 0.94
C PHE A 16 12.91 -3.88 0.45
N ASP A 17 14.02 -4.33 -0.09
CA ASP A 17 15.00 -3.43 -0.69
C ASP A 17 14.49 -3.01 -2.06
N SER A 18 14.22 -1.74 -2.22
CA SER A 18 13.54 -1.12 -3.34
C SER A 18 13.99 -1.68 -4.70
N ASP A 19 13.13 -2.44 -5.32
CA ASP A 19 13.32 -2.94 -6.67
C ASP A 19 13.01 -1.84 -7.70
N GLN A 20 13.77 -1.81 -8.78
CA GLN A 20 13.52 -0.89 -9.88
C GLN A 20 12.13 -1.15 -10.48
N GLY A 21 11.23 -0.19 -10.32
CA GLY A 21 9.86 -0.24 -10.84
C GLY A 21 8.80 -0.57 -9.79
N ASN A 22 8.96 -1.64 -9.02
CA ASN A 22 7.96 -2.10 -8.05
C ASN A 22 8.29 -1.73 -6.59
N GLY A 23 9.40 -1.05 -6.34
CA GLY A 23 9.81 -0.62 -4.99
C GLY A 23 8.78 0.23 -4.27
N PHE A 24 7.88 0.89 -5.00
CA PHE A 24 6.77 1.64 -4.41
C PHE A 24 5.79 0.75 -3.62
N LEU A 25 5.76 -0.57 -3.84
CA LEU A 25 4.96 -1.54 -3.07
C LEU A 25 5.61 -1.87 -1.73
N SER A 26 6.94 -1.72 -1.61
CA SER A 26 7.68 -2.02 -0.39
C SER A 26 7.24 -1.15 0.79
N PRO A 27 7.15 -1.69 2.02
CA PRO A 27 6.89 -0.89 3.21
C PRO A 27 8.03 0.09 3.51
N ALA A 28 9.23 -0.16 2.99
CA ALA A 28 10.41 0.69 3.12
C ALA A 28 10.42 1.90 2.16
N PHE A 29 9.47 1.97 1.21
CA PHE A 29 9.38 3.12 0.30
C PHE A 29 9.08 4.39 1.08
N LEU A 30 9.97 5.39 0.94
CA LEU A 30 9.83 6.67 1.65
C LEU A 30 8.65 7.46 1.08
N SER A 31 7.65 7.67 1.89
CA SER A 31 6.48 8.50 1.64
C SER A 31 5.84 8.84 2.97
N SER A 32 6.14 10.03 3.47
CA SER A 32 5.78 10.45 4.82
C SER A 32 4.28 10.63 4.99
N PHE A 33 3.77 10.26 6.16
CA PHE A 33 2.39 10.49 6.58
C PHE A 33 2.30 10.74 8.08
N GLN A 34 1.20 11.35 8.50
CA GLN A 34 0.90 11.64 9.91
C GLN A 34 -0.12 10.64 10.45
N HIS A 35 0.08 10.18 11.68
CA HIS A 35 -0.90 9.42 12.43
C HIS A 35 -0.75 9.70 13.93
N GLU A 36 -1.83 10.07 14.60
CA GLU A 36 -1.85 10.37 16.05
C GLU A 36 -0.72 11.34 16.50
N ASN A 37 -0.55 12.45 15.78
CA ASN A 37 0.47 13.49 16.02
C ASN A 37 1.93 13.03 15.84
N THR A 38 2.17 11.84 15.28
CA THR A 38 3.50 11.32 14.96
C THR A 38 3.68 11.25 13.47
N GLU A 39 4.83 11.72 12.98
CA GLU A 39 5.22 11.59 11.58
C GLU A 39 5.98 10.29 11.34
N TYR A 40 5.57 9.56 10.33
CA TYR A 40 6.22 8.32 9.89
C TYR A 40 6.73 8.51 8.47
N ASN A 41 8.02 8.28 8.24
CA ASN A 41 8.63 8.45 6.92
C ASN A 41 8.29 7.33 5.93
N CYS A 42 7.78 6.20 6.43
CA CYS A 42 7.35 5.06 5.62
C CYS A 42 6.47 4.11 6.45
N SER A 43 5.81 3.16 5.76
CA SER A 43 4.98 2.13 6.40
C SER A 43 5.78 1.20 7.32
N GLU A 44 7.06 0.96 7.02
CA GLU A 44 7.93 0.15 7.86
C GLU A 44 8.11 0.77 9.24
N ARG A 45 8.43 2.08 9.32
CA ARG A 45 8.53 2.80 10.61
C ARG A 45 7.25 2.65 11.42
N PHE A 46 6.09 2.86 10.79
CA PHE A 46 4.81 2.75 11.47
C PHE A 46 4.59 1.34 12.03
N PHE A 47 4.80 0.31 11.20
CA PHE A 47 4.61 -1.07 11.60
C PHE A 47 5.50 -1.48 12.77
N GLN A 48 6.78 -1.11 12.73
CA GLN A 48 7.73 -1.44 13.79
C GLN A 48 7.47 -0.63 15.07
N ALA A 49 7.07 0.64 14.95
CA ALA A 49 6.70 1.46 16.10
C ALA A 49 5.45 0.92 16.83
N LYS A 50 4.42 0.53 16.08
CA LYS A 50 3.23 -0.10 16.68
C LYS A 50 3.54 -1.47 17.29
N LYS A 51 4.49 -2.22 16.74
CA LYS A 51 5.01 -3.44 17.33
C LYS A 51 5.69 -3.17 18.67
N ALA A 52 6.60 -2.18 18.73
CA ALA A 52 7.28 -1.81 19.98
C ALA A 52 6.27 -1.44 21.09
N LEU A 53 5.25 -0.66 20.75
CA LEU A 53 4.16 -0.32 21.69
C LEU A 53 3.36 -1.53 22.15
N TRP A 54 3.12 -2.50 21.27
CA TRP A 54 2.41 -3.74 21.64
C TRP A 54 3.17 -4.58 22.66
N PHE A 55 4.49 -4.61 22.54
CA PHE A 55 5.33 -5.37 23.47
C PHE A 55 5.58 -4.65 24.79
N GLU A 56 5.01 -3.44 24.96
CA GLU A 56 5.17 -2.62 26.20
C GLU A 56 6.65 -2.49 26.62
N ASP A 57 7.51 -2.25 25.62
CA ASP A 57 8.93 -2.25 25.82
C ASP A 57 9.42 -0.92 26.41
N ASP A 58 9.76 -0.93 27.69
CA ASP A 58 10.33 0.22 28.40
C ASP A 58 11.81 0.50 28.03
N SER A 59 12.40 -0.26 27.10
CA SER A 59 13.81 -0.15 26.74
C SER A 59 14.14 1.04 25.81
N GLY A 60 13.14 1.83 25.41
CA GLY A 60 13.31 2.94 24.46
C GLY A 60 13.36 2.53 23.00
N LEU A 61 12.92 1.31 22.66
CA LEU A 61 12.92 0.82 21.28
C LEU A 61 11.91 1.56 20.40
N TYR A 62 10.78 2.01 20.96
CA TYR A 62 9.85 2.87 20.24
C TYR A 62 10.51 4.17 19.77
N GLU A 63 11.20 4.87 20.68
CA GLU A 63 11.93 6.10 20.39
C GLU A 63 13.06 5.86 19.40
N ALA A 64 13.78 4.74 19.53
CA ALA A 64 14.80 4.34 18.59
C ALA A 64 14.24 4.13 17.18
N ILE A 65 13.09 3.46 17.04
CA ILE A 65 12.43 3.24 15.73
C ILE A 65 11.96 4.57 15.13
N VAL A 66 11.32 5.42 15.93
CA VAL A 66 10.77 6.70 15.43
C VAL A 66 11.89 7.67 15.04
N SER A 67 13.02 7.63 15.71
CA SER A 67 14.19 8.47 15.39
C SER A 67 15.09 7.89 14.29
N ALA A 68 15.02 6.59 14.00
CA ALA A 68 15.80 5.96 12.94
C ALA A 68 15.46 6.53 11.57
N THR A 69 16.46 6.96 10.81
CA THR A 69 16.27 7.56 9.49
C THR A 69 15.98 6.52 8.41
N TYR A 70 16.64 5.39 8.48
CA TYR A 70 16.59 4.38 7.42
C TYR A 70 15.63 3.23 7.75
N PRO A 71 14.78 2.81 6.79
CA PRO A 71 13.85 1.69 6.99
C PRO A 71 14.52 0.38 7.41
N GLN A 72 15.75 0.13 6.97
CA GLN A 72 16.54 -1.05 7.35
C GLN A 72 16.86 -1.06 8.85
N GLU A 73 17.17 0.09 9.42
CA GLU A 73 17.40 0.24 10.87
C GLU A 73 16.11 -0.01 11.66
N GLN A 74 14.98 0.58 11.19
CA GLN A 74 13.67 0.38 11.80
C GLN A 74 13.29 -1.10 11.83
N ARG A 75 13.52 -1.81 10.71
CA ARG A 75 13.28 -3.25 10.58
C ARG A 75 14.20 -4.07 11.48
N ALA A 76 15.47 -3.71 11.56
CA ALA A 76 16.44 -4.41 12.42
C ALA A 76 16.04 -4.34 13.89
N ILE A 77 15.61 -3.16 14.37
CA ILE A 77 15.10 -2.98 15.74
C ILE A 77 13.86 -3.84 15.96
N GLY A 78 12.91 -3.86 15.01
CA GLY A 78 11.72 -4.68 15.09
C GLY A 78 11.99 -6.20 15.12
N LYS A 79 12.98 -6.67 14.35
CA LYS A 79 13.44 -8.07 14.41
C LYS A 79 14.08 -8.40 15.77
N HIS A 80 14.79 -7.45 16.39
CA HIS A 80 15.33 -7.63 17.72
C HIS A 80 14.24 -7.80 18.78
N ILE A 81 13.18 -7.01 18.71
CA ILE A 81 11.98 -7.16 19.56
C ILE A 81 11.41 -8.57 19.46
N GLU A 82 11.24 -9.07 18.25
CA GLU A 82 10.69 -10.41 18.00
C GLU A 82 11.60 -11.51 18.59
N ALA A 83 12.90 -11.42 18.35
CA ALA A 83 13.87 -12.40 18.85
C ALA A 83 13.91 -12.45 20.39
N SER A 84 13.74 -11.31 21.03
CA SER A 84 13.73 -11.20 22.50
C SER A 84 12.42 -11.68 23.14
N ASN A 85 11.33 -11.78 22.36
CA ASN A 85 9.98 -12.08 22.85
C ASN A 85 9.23 -13.11 21.98
N PRO A 86 9.73 -14.34 21.82
CA PRO A 86 9.20 -15.28 20.82
C PRO A 86 7.74 -15.71 21.07
N PHE A 87 7.30 -15.75 22.33
CA PHE A 87 5.90 -16.06 22.67
C PHE A 87 4.95 -14.93 22.23
N TRP A 88 5.30 -13.69 22.54
CA TRP A 88 4.51 -12.51 22.20
C TRP A 88 4.54 -12.23 20.70
N SER A 89 5.64 -12.54 20.02
CA SER A 89 5.76 -12.42 18.57
C SER A 89 4.70 -13.25 17.85
N ARG A 90 4.44 -14.46 18.32
CA ARG A 90 3.36 -15.30 17.77
C ARG A 90 1.97 -14.68 18.03
N SER A 91 1.73 -14.17 19.25
CA SER A 91 0.46 -13.51 19.58
C SER A 91 0.26 -12.26 18.72
N TRP A 92 1.27 -11.41 18.58
CA TRP A 92 1.26 -10.25 17.68
C TRP A 92 0.88 -10.65 16.25
N ALA A 93 1.57 -11.62 15.68
CA ALA A 93 1.35 -12.09 14.32
C ALA A 93 -0.09 -12.60 14.09
N MET A 94 -0.68 -13.25 15.09
CA MET A 94 -2.01 -13.85 14.98
C MET A 94 -3.16 -12.86 15.25
N THR A 95 -2.92 -11.77 15.98
CA THR A 95 -4.01 -10.91 16.48
C THR A 95 -3.99 -9.48 15.97
N VAL A 96 -2.82 -8.85 15.88
CA VAL A 96 -2.71 -7.40 15.67
C VAL A 96 -1.98 -7.03 14.38
N ALA A 97 -0.98 -7.80 13.99
CA ALA A 97 -0.09 -7.46 12.88
C ALA A 97 -0.83 -7.16 11.57
N TYR A 98 -1.89 -7.94 11.25
CA TYR A 98 -2.71 -7.69 10.08
C TYR A 98 -3.34 -6.28 10.11
N SER A 99 -3.98 -5.91 11.21
CA SER A 99 -4.64 -4.60 11.32
C SER A 99 -3.63 -3.45 11.22
N VAL A 100 -2.44 -3.63 11.79
CA VAL A 100 -1.39 -2.60 11.75
C VAL A 100 -0.80 -2.46 10.36
N ILE A 101 -0.48 -3.56 9.67
CA ILE A 101 0.07 -3.48 8.30
C ILE A 101 -0.98 -3.00 7.30
N ASN A 102 -2.25 -3.35 7.48
CA ASN A 102 -3.36 -2.83 6.68
C ASN A 102 -3.47 -1.31 6.85
N LEU A 103 -3.52 -0.81 8.09
CA LEU A 103 -3.57 0.63 8.36
C LEU A 103 -2.33 1.35 7.79
N ALA A 104 -1.13 0.83 8.00
CA ALA A 104 0.11 1.39 7.46
C ALA A 104 0.06 1.52 5.93
N THR A 105 -0.45 0.49 5.27
CA THR A 105 -0.60 0.45 3.81
C THR A 105 -1.67 1.45 3.35
N CYS A 106 -2.82 1.51 4.00
CA CYS A 106 -3.85 2.51 3.72
C CYS A 106 -3.30 3.93 3.85
N LEU A 107 -2.61 4.25 4.95
CA LEU A 107 -2.02 5.59 5.16
C LEU A 107 -1.02 5.93 4.07
N LYS A 108 -0.19 5.01 3.64
CA LYS A 108 0.76 5.20 2.54
C LYS A 108 0.07 5.54 1.22
N PHE A 109 -0.98 4.82 0.85
CA PHE A 109 -1.62 4.96 -0.47
C PHE A 109 -2.75 6.01 -0.50
N ILE A 110 -3.22 6.49 0.66
CA ILE A 110 -4.36 7.42 0.76
C ILE A 110 -3.96 8.77 1.35
N ALA A 111 -3.03 8.80 2.31
CA ALA A 111 -2.75 9.98 3.13
C ALA A 111 -1.27 10.43 3.11
N SER A 112 -0.36 9.71 2.46
CA SER A 112 1.05 10.12 2.42
C SER A 112 1.30 11.24 1.40
N GLU A 113 2.46 11.87 1.49
CA GLU A 113 2.89 12.94 0.58
C GLU A 113 2.85 12.56 -0.91
N HIS A 114 3.03 11.27 -1.22
CA HIS A 114 3.01 10.75 -2.58
C HIS A 114 1.74 9.92 -2.91
N ALA A 115 0.72 9.96 -2.05
CA ALA A 115 -0.47 9.11 -2.14
C ALA A 115 -1.14 9.10 -3.53
N PRO A 116 -1.38 10.23 -4.22
CA PRO A 116 -2.04 10.21 -5.53
C PRO A 116 -1.26 9.41 -6.58
N MET A 117 0.06 9.60 -6.63
CA MET A 117 0.94 8.89 -7.55
C MET A 117 1.03 7.40 -7.18
N LEU A 118 1.14 7.08 -5.88
CA LEU A 118 1.22 5.71 -5.39
C LEU A 118 -0.09 4.95 -5.67
N ALA A 119 -1.24 5.55 -5.42
CA ALA A 119 -2.56 4.98 -5.71
C ALA A 119 -2.71 4.66 -7.21
N GLN A 120 -2.31 5.59 -8.09
CA GLN A 120 -2.34 5.38 -9.53
C GLN A 120 -1.46 4.18 -9.94
N LYS A 121 -0.24 4.10 -9.42
CA LYS A 121 0.67 2.98 -9.69
C LYS A 121 0.12 1.65 -9.17
N LEU A 122 -0.48 1.63 -7.97
CA LEU A 122 -1.09 0.43 -7.40
C LEU A 122 -2.27 -0.05 -8.26
N MET A 123 -3.14 0.85 -8.70
CA MET A 123 -4.24 0.52 -9.61
C MET A 123 -3.74 0.00 -10.96
N ALA A 124 -2.64 0.53 -11.48
CA ALA A 124 -2.03 0.12 -12.74
C ALA A 124 -1.44 -1.31 -12.71
N THR A 125 -1.28 -1.92 -11.53
CA THR A 125 -0.92 -3.34 -11.42
C THR A 125 -2.03 -4.30 -11.88
N GLY A 126 -3.20 -3.80 -12.30
CA GLY A 126 -4.30 -4.60 -12.81
C GLY A 126 -4.86 -5.55 -11.74
N HIS A 127 -5.23 -6.75 -12.13
CA HIS A 127 -5.72 -7.81 -11.24
C HIS A 127 -4.61 -8.78 -10.80
N ARG A 128 -3.39 -8.51 -11.18
CA ARG A 128 -2.24 -9.37 -10.92
C ARG A 128 -2.05 -9.59 -9.41
N GLU A 129 -1.59 -10.79 -9.07
CA GLU A 129 -1.15 -11.08 -7.71
C GLU A 129 0.05 -10.20 -7.35
N LEU A 130 0.05 -9.61 -6.15
CA LEU A 130 1.17 -8.85 -5.61
C LEU A 130 1.92 -9.72 -4.62
N VAL A 131 3.22 -9.94 -4.84
CA VAL A 131 4.00 -10.92 -4.11
C VAL A 131 5.27 -10.29 -3.55
N MET A 132 5.38 -10.26 -2.21
CA MET A 132 6.59 -9.83 -1.54
C MET A 132 7.63 -10.95 -1.53
N ALA A 133 8.59 -10.87 -2.43
CA ALA A 133 9.70 -11.82 -2.56
C ALA A 133 10.83 -11.42 -1.60
N ASP A 134 10.78 -11.93 -0.38
CA ASP A 134 11.78 -11.72 0.68
C ASP A 134 12.11 -13.08 1.31
N PRO A 135 13.35 -13.61 1.17
CA PRO A 135 13.73 -14.90 1.70
C PRO A 135 13.79 -14.93 3.24
N ASP A 136 13.96 -13.77 3.86
CA ASP A 136 14.06 -13.62 5.32
C ASP A 136 12.73 -13.30 6.00
N ASP A 137 11.63 -13.26 5.23
CA ASP A 137 10.31 -12.94 5.76
C ASP A 137 9.24 -13.90 5.24
N VAL A 138 8.86 -14.85 6.07
CA VAL A 138 7.78 -15.82 5.79
C VAL A 138 6.41 -15.33 6.23
N PHE A 139 6.34 -14.17 6.89
CA PHE A 139 5.10 -13.62 7.42
C PHE A 139 4.51 -12.52 6.53
N LEU A 140 5.24 -11.44 6.30
CA LEU A 140 4.83 -10.39 5.36
C LEU A 140 5.09 -10.82 3.92
N GLY A 141 6.15 -11.57 3.67
CA GLY A 141 6.56 -12.10 2.38
C GLY A 141 6.32 -13.60 2.20
N ILE A 142 6.88 -14.12 1.13
CA ILE A 142 6.74 -15.53 0.72
C ILE A 142 7.88 -16.45 1.18
N GLY A 143 8.94 -15.92 1.81
CA GLY A 143 10.11 -16.71 2.22
C GLY A 143 11.00 -17.16 1.07
N LEU A 144 10.88 -16.54 -0.11
CA LEU A 144 11.70 -16.80 -1.29
C LEU A 144 12.18 -15.48 -1.87
N ASP A 145 13.38 -15.47 -2.44
CA ASP A 145 13.82 -14.39 -3.31
C ASP A 145 13.09 -14.41 -4.66
N ARG A 146 13.20 -13.31 -5.41
CA ARG A 146 12.50 -13.13 -6.69
C ARG A 146 12.85 -14.19 -7.74
N VAL A 147 14.11 -14.63 -7.79
CA VAL A 147 14.54 -15.61 -8.79
C VAL A 147 13.93 -16.99 -8.48
N SER A 148 14.01 -17.40 -7.22
CA SER A 148 13.40 -18.63 -6.73
C SER A 148 11.87 -18.59 -6.87
N ALA A 149 11.24 -17.47 -6.58
CA ALA A 149 9.80 -17.28 -6.71
C ALA A 149 9.31 -17.42 -8.17
N ALA A 150 10.07 -16.88 -9.13
CA ALA A 150 9.70 -16.94 -10.55
C ALA A 150 9.64 -18.36 -11.12
N THR A 151 10.30 -19.33 -10.50
CA THR A 151 10.32 -20.74 -10.90
C THR A 151 9.61 -21.67 -9.93
N HIS A 152 9.06 -21.11 -8.84
CA HIS A 152 8.37 -21.88 -7.81
C HIS A 152 7.05 -22.45 -8.33
N VAL A 153 6.78 -23.69 -7.98
CA VAL A 153 5.53 -24.40 -8.31
C VAL A 153 4.84 -24.82 -7.02
N GLY A 154 3.60 -24.44 -6.88
CA GLY A 154 2.78 -24.75 -5.70
C GLY A 154 2.53 -23.53 -4.80
N PRO A 155 1.99 -23.75 -3.60
CA PRO A 155 1.72 -22.66 -2.67
C PRO A 155 3.03 -22.05 -2.17
N TRP A 156 3.02 -20.74 -1.90
CA TRP A 156 4.17 -20.05 -1.34
C TRP A 156 4.55 -20.61 0.02
N PRO A 157 5.86 -20.75 0.35
CA PRO A 157 6.32 -21.17 1.68
C PRO A 157 5.90 -20.21 2.80
N GLY A 158 5.90 -18.92 2.52
CA GLY A 158 5.44 -17.85 3.43
C GLY A 158 4.02 -17.39 3.10
N ARG A 159 3.47 -16.55 3.99
CA ARG A 159 2.07 -16.14 3.97
C ARG A 159 1.73 -15.08 2.93
N ASN A 160 2.71 -14.28 2.48
CA ASN A 160 2.49 -13.13 1.60
C ASN A 160 1.48 -12.10 2.15
N LEU A 161 1.45 -11.89 3.46
CA LEU A 161 0.45 -11.01 4.10
C LEU A 161 0.45 -9.59 3.53
N LEU A 162 1.64 -9.03 3.21
CA LEU A 162 1.71 -7.70 2.63
C LEU A 162 1.13 -7.65 1.21
N GLY A 163 1.35 -8.70 0.42
CA GLY A 163 0.72 -8.82 -0.91
C GLY A 163 -0.80 -8.86 -0.83
N GLU A 164 -1.36 -9.64 0.11
CA GLU A 164 -2.80 -9.69 0.39
C GLU A 164 -3.35 -8.31 0.74
N VAL A 165 -2.73 -7.61 1.69
CA VAL A 165 -3.15 -6.26 2.12
C VAL A 165 -3.07 -5.24 0.97
N LEU A 166 -2.02 -5.27 0.15
CA LEU A 166 -1.89 -4.40 -1.01
C LEU A 166 -3.01 -4.63 -2.04
N MET A 167 -3.39 -5.89 -2.27
CA MET A 167 -4.51 -6.22 -3.16
C MET A 167 -5.85 -5.74 -2.61
N GLU A 168 -6.08 -5.81 -1.30
CA GLU A 168 -7.27 -5.26 -0.63
C GLU A 168 -7.33 -3.73 -0.74
N VAL A 169 -6.22 -3.03 -0.47
CA VAL A 169 -6.13 -1.57 -0.64
C VAL A 169 -6.37 -1.17 -2.10
N ARG A 170 -5.80 -1.91 -3.06
CA ARG A 170 -6.05 -1.70 -4.49
C ARG A 170 -7.53 -1.83 -4.84
N LEU A 171 -8.22 -2.84 -4.31
CA LEU A 171 -9.65 -3.02 -4.50
C LEU A 171 -10.44 -1.85 -3.92
N SER A 172 -10.12 -1.41 -2.71
CA SER A 172 -10.77 -0.27 -2.05
C SER A 172 -10.60 1.03 -2.85
N LEU A 173 -9.41 1.29 -3.39
CA LEU A 173 -9.15 2.45 -4.25
C LEU A 173 -9.97 2.41 -5.55
N ARG A 174 -10.16 1.24 -6.16
CA ARG A 174 -11.00 1.08 -7.36
C ARG A 174 -12.46 1.34 -7.07
N VAL A 175 -12.98 0.80 -5.97
CA VAL A 175 -14.36 1.04 -5.55
C VAL A 175 -14.59 2.53 -5.31
N GLU A 176 -13.70 3.20 -4.60
CA GLU A 176 -13.81 4.64 -4.36
C GLU A 176 -13.77 5.46 -5.67
N ALA A 177 -12.87 5.12 -6.59
CA ALA A 177 -12.78 5.78 -7.89
C ALA A 177 -14.08 5.60 -8.71
N SER A 178 -14.67 4.41 -8.69
CA SER A 178 -15.95 4.14 -9.37
C SER A 178 -17.10 4.94 -8.76
N LEU A 179 -17.18 5.01 -7.44
CA LEU A 179 -18.20 5.80 -6.73
C LEU A 179 -18.06 7.31 -6.99
N GLN A 180 -16.83 7.81 -7.09
CA GLN A 180 -16.58 9.21 -7.42
C GLN A 180 -17.01 9.53 -8.86
N GLU A 181 -16.78 8.64 -9.81
CA GLU A 181 -17.22 8.82 -11.18
C GLU A 181 -18.75 8.79 -11.31
N GLU A 182 -19.41 7.86 -10.63
CA GLU A 182 -20.88 7.83 -10.57
C GLU A 182 -21.45 9.13 -9.97
N ARG A 183 -20.87 9.66 -8.90
CA ARG A 183 -21.28 10.95 -8.30
C ARG A 183 -21.11 12.12 -9.26
N LYS A 184 -20.03 12.15 -10.04
CA LYS A 184 -19.82 13.18 -11.07
C LYS A 184 -20.89 13.11 -12.16
N VAL A 185 -21.16 11.91 -12.69
CA VAL A 185 -22.18 11.69 -13.71
C VAL A 185 -23.55 12.10 -13.19
N PHE A 186 -23.91 11.71 -11.97
CA PHE A 186 -25.19 12.09 -11.35
C PHE A 186 -25.30 13.60 -11.11
N SER A 187 -24.23 14.25 -10.68
CA SER A 187 -24.17 15.70 -10.50
C SER A 187 -24.34 16.45 -11.83
N MET A 188 -23.68 15.98 -12.89
CA MET A 188 -23.81 16.56 -14.23
C MET A 188 -25.23 16.36 -14.80
N ALA A 189 -25.82 15.16 -14.64
CA ALA A 189 -27.17 14.88 -15.06
C ALA A 189 -28.18 15.78 -14.34
N ARG A 190 -28.00 16.01 -13.03
CA ARG A 190 -28.84 16.91 -12.23
C ARG A 190 -28.71 18.36 -12.67
N PHE A 191 -27.49 18.80 -13.06
CA PHE A 191 -27.27 20.13 -13.58
C PHE A 191 -27.99 20.35 -14.91
N HIS A 192 -28.00 19.37 -15.82
CA HIS A 192 -28.74 19.45 -17.08
C HIS A 192 -30.26 19.47 -16.89
N VAL A 193 -30.77 18.81 -15.86
CA VAL A 193 -32.20 18.83 -15.52
C VAL A 193 -32.65 20.17 -14.90
N ILE A 194 -31.75 20.81 -14.12
CA ILE A 194 -32.06 22.09 -13.43
C ILE A 194 -31.77 23.31 -14.30
N CYS A 195 -30.85 23.22 -15.26
CA CYS A 195 -30.48 24.29 -16.19
C CYS A 195 -30.48 23.81 -17.66
N PRO A 196 -31.64 23.55 -18.27
CA PRO A 196 -31.69 23.11 -19.67
C PRO A 196 -31.31 24.18 -20.69
N ALA A 197 -31.04 25.42 -20.27
CA ALA A 197 -30.82 26.58 -21.14
C ALA A 197 -29.34 26.94 -21.40
N VAL A 198 -28.38 26.15 -20.93
CA VAL A 198 -26.94 26.33 -21.24
C VAL A 198 -26.46 25.26 -22.19
N SER A 199 -27.25 24.94 -23.22
CA SER A 199 -26.82 24.09 -24.32
C SER A 199 -26.44 24.96 -25.51
N SER A 200 -25.21 24.88 -25.91
CA SER A 200 -24.68 25.06 -27.28
C SER A 200 -24.60 26.44 -27.92
N SER A 201 -24.67 27.57 -27.23
CA SER A 201 -24.48 28.88 -27.89
C SER A 201 -23.47 29.85 -27.24
N GLN A 202 -22.66 29.44 -26.29
CA GLN A 202 -21.66 30.31 -25.66
C GLN A 202 -20.21 29.77 -25.65
N VAL A 203 -19.89 28.78 -26.46
CA VAL A 203 -18.51 28.32 -26.62
C VAL A 203 -17.84 28.91 -27.90
N GLU A 204 -18.57 29.64 -28.75
CA GLU A 204 -18.05 30.16 -30.02
C GLU A 204 -17.71 31.66 -30.04
N VAL A 205 -17.63 32.35 -28.90
CA VAL A 205 -17.31 33.82 -28.92
C VAL A 205 -16.17 34.19 -27.96
N ALA A 206 -15.12 33.37 -27.90
CA ALA A 206 -13.92 33.75 -27.16
C ALA A 206 -12.60 33.57 -27.94
N GLU A 207 -12.65 33.42 -29.26
CA GLU A 207 -11.46 33.35 -30.12
C GLU A 207 -11.42 34.40 -31.24
N GLU A 208 -11.99 35.59 -31.04
CA GLU A 208 -11.67 36.72 -31.93
C GLU A 208 -11.79 38.01 -31.12
N THR A 209 -10.68 38.47 -30.53
CA THR A 209 -10.22 39.88 -30.53
C THR A 209 -9.00 40.05 -29.62
N GLU A 210 -7.88 40.38 -30.30
CA GLU A 210 -6.64 41.03 -29.89
C GLU A 210 -5.60 40.17 -29.16
#